data_f6a48fdc1c486d30e1210879211bd9b9
#
_entry.id   f6a48fdc1c486d30e1210879211bd9b9
#
_cell.length_a   1.000
_cell.length_b   1.000
_cell.length_c   1.000
_cell.angle_alpha   90.00
_cell.angle_beta   90.00
_cell.angle_gamma   90.00
#
_symmetry.space_group_name_H-M   'P 1'
#
loop_
_entity.id
_entity.type
_entity.pdbx_description
1 polymer ?
#
loop_
_entity_poly.entity_id
_entity_poly.type
_entity_poly.pdbx_seq_one_letter_code
_entity_poly.pdbx_strand_id
1 'polypeptide(L)'
;MAHYTLAGPTIWTLRAAFKKNRSRIWKDLERRLSAPRSNKTEVNIGKLANVTKDGETVAIAGKLLGSGSIGHRLTVYALSISEQAANKITQAGGKLISADDLIQKHPKGRGVRIIG
;
A
#
# COMPACT_ATOMS: atom_id res chain seq x y z
N MET A 1 10.08 -4.40 17.53
CA MET A 1 10.15 -3.60 16.29
C MET A 1 8.88 -2.77 16.14
N ALA A 2 9.01 -1.48 15.93
CA ALA A 2 7.86 -0.62 15.75
C ALA A 2 7.22 -0.81 14.38
N HIS A 3 5.91 -0.75 14.33
CA HIS A 3 5.16 -0.78 13.09
C HIS A 3 4.33 0.50 12.99
N TYR A 4 4.30 1.09 11.80
CA TYR A 4 3.45 2.22 11.51
C TYR A 4 2.17 1.73 10.82
N THR A 5 1.03 2.17 11.32
CA THR A 5 -0.24 1.90 10.67
C THR A 5 -0.61 3.11 9.83
N LEU A 6 -0.69 2.92 8.53
CA LEU A 6 -1.01 3.99 7.58
C LEU A 6 -2.52 4.12 7.35
N ALA A 7 -3.29 3.18 7.87
CA ALA A 7 -4.73 3.15 7.69
C ALA A 7 -5.43 3.74 8.91
N GLY A 8 -6.28 4.74 8.70
CA GLY A 8 -7.30 5.15 9.63
C GLY A 8 -8.55 4.29 9.42
N PRO A 9 -9.76 4.85 9.36
CA PRO A 9 -10.98 4.11 9.05
C PRO A 9 -11.03 3.71 7.57
N THR A 10 -10.06 2.92 7.15
CA THR A 10 -9.71 2.64 5.75
C THR A 10 -10.86 1.99 4.97
N ILE A 11 -11.56 1.03 5.60
CA ILE A 11 -12.63 0.31 4.93
C ILE A 11 -13.76 1.26 4.54
N TRP A 12 -14.12 2.18 5.43
CA TRP A 12 -15.16 3.17 5.15
C TRP A 12 -14.73 4.12 4.04
N THR A 13 -13.49 4.56 4.06
CA THR A 13 -12.92 5.43 3.02
C THR A 13 -12.95 4.76 1.66
N LEU A 14 -12.56 3.48 1.61
CA LEU A 14 -12.55 2.71 0.37
C LEU A 14 -13.96 2.45 -0.15
N ARG A 15 -14.92 2.17 0.74
CA ARG A 15 -16.33 2.01 0.35
C ARG A 15 -16.90 3.29 -0.25
N ALA A 16 -16.58 4.43 0.35
CA ALA A 16 -17.01 5.72 -0.17
C ALA A 16 -16.42 5.99 -1.56
N ALA A 17 -15.13 5.70 -1.74
CA ALA A 17 -14.46 5.84 -3.02
C ALA A 17 -15.06 4.92 -4.07
N PHE A 18 -15.37 3.67 -3.72
CA PHE A 18 -15.99 2.71 -4.62
C PHE A 18 -17.37 3.18 -5.06
N LYS A 19 -18.19 3.65 -4.12
CA LYS A 19 -19.53 4.18 -4.44
C LYS A 19 -19.45 5.37 -5.38
N LYS A 20 -18.50 6.26 -5.16
CA LYS A 20 -18.33 7.47 -5.95
C LYS A 20 -17.76 7.16 -7.35
N ASN A 21 -16.79 6.28 -7.44
CA ASN A 21 -16.01 6.06 -8.65
C ASN A 21 -16.27 4.72 -9.32
N ARG A 22 -16.91 3.78 -8.64
CA ARG A 22 -17.22 2.42 -9.10
C ARG A 22 -16.01 1.70 -9.68
N SER A 23 -14.86 1.89 -9.06
CA SER A 23 -13.60 1.31 -9.50
C SER A 23 -13.40 -0.07 -8.88
N ARG A 24 -13.02 -1.04 -9.71
CA ARG A 24 -12.73 -2.40 -9.27
C ARG A 24 -11.59 -2.46 -8.28
N ILE A 25 -10.59 -1.60 -8.44
CA ILE A 25 -9.41 -1.62 -7.58
C ILE A 25 -9.77 -1.30 -6.13
N TRP A 26 -10.66 -0.32 -5.91
CA TRP A 26 -11.07 0.03 -4.54
C TRP A 26 -11.91 -1.07 -3.91
N LYS A 27 -12.77 -1.71 -4.69
CA LYS A 27 -13.55 -2.84 -4.20
C LYS A 27 -12.65 -4.02 -3.83
N ASP A 28 -11.67 -4.32 -4.66
CA ASP A 28 -10.73 -5.40 -4.42
C ASP A 28 -9.89 -5.12 -3.18
N LEU A 29 -9.39 -3.89 -3.03
CA LEU A 29 -8.61 -3.48 -1.87
C LEU A 29 -9.45 -3.54 -0.58
N GLU A 30 -10.69 -3.09 -0.63
CA GLU A 30 -11.62 -3.19 0.50
C GLU A 30 -11.79 -4.64 0.93
N ARG A 31 -12.02 -5.54 -0.02
CA ARG A 31 -12.20 -6.96 0.26
C ARG A 31 -10.96 -7.55 0.91
N ARG A 32 -9.77 -7.23 0.42
CA ARG A 32 -8.50 -7.70 0.97
C ARG A 32 -8.26 -7.18 2.39
N LEU A 33 -8.58 -5.91 2.64
CA LEU A 33 -8.42 -5.30 3.96
C LEU A 33 -9.42 -5.82 4.98
N SER A 34 -10.57 -6.31 4.51
CA SER A 34 -11.60 -6.91 5.36
C SER A 34 -11.33 -8.38 5.70
N ALA A 35 -10.33 -9.00 5.07
CA ALA A 35 -9.99 -10.39 5.33
C ALA A 35 -9.50 -10.59 6.77
N PRO A 36 -9.67 -11.80 7.35
CA PRO A 36 -9.10 -12.12 8.65
C PRO A 36 -7.59 -11.86 8.68
N ARG A 37 -7.08 -11.48 9.86
CA ARG A 37 -5.65 -11.17 10.01
C ARG A 37 -4.74 -12.30 9.50
N SER A 38 -5.13 -13.54 9.73
CA SER A 38 -4.35 -14.71 9.28
C SER A 38 -4.22 -14.83 7.77
N ASN A 39 -5.10 -14.19 7.01
CA ASN A 39 -5.11 -14.24 5.55
C ASN A 39 -4.50 -12.98 4.92
N LYS A 40 -4.03 -12.03 5.73
CA LYS A 40 -3.41 -10.82 5.19
C LYS A 40 -1.99 -11.09 4.75
N THR A 41 -1.62 -10.47 3.65
CA THR A 41 -0.32 -10.64 3.01
C THR A 41 0.79 -9.96 3.82
N GLU A 42 1.95 -10.60 3.82
CA GLU A 42 3.19 -9.97 4.26
C GLU A 42 4.13 -9.89 3.07
N VAL A 43 4.66 -8.70 2.80
CA VAL A 43 5.55 -8.44 1.67
C VAL A 43 6.83 -7.83 2.20
N ASN A 44 7.97 -8.36 1.77
CA ASN A 44 9.28 -7.78 2.10
C ASN A 44 9.70 -6.76 1.04
N ILE A 45 10.54 -5.82 1.44
CA ILE A 45 11.09 -4.80 0.54
C ILE A 45 11.77 -5.43 -0.68
N GLY A 46 12.50 -6.53 -0.48
CA GLY A 46 13.17 -7.21 -1.58
C GLY A 46 12.21 -7.71 -2.65
N LYS A 47 11.09 -8.32 -2.24
CA LYS A 47 10.06 -8.76 -3.17
C LYS A 47 9.40 -7.56 -3.87
N LEU A 48 9.09 -6.52 -3.11
CA LEU A 48 8.50 -5.30 -3.66
C LEU A 48 9.40 -4.68 -4.73
N ALA A 49 10.70 -4.61 -4.46
CA ALA A 49 11.66 -4.08 -5.42
C ALA A 49 11.71 -4.88 -6.72
N ASN A 50 11.56 -6.21 -6.64
CA ASN A 50 11.63 -7.08 -7.81
C ASN A 50 10.41 -6.99 -8.71
N VAL A 51 9.24 -6.63 -8.17
CA VAL A 51 7.99 -6.62 -8.94
C VAL A 51 7.53 -5.22 -9.34
N THR A 52 8.31 -4.20 -9.01
CA THR A 52 7.96 -2.79 -9.26
C THR A 52 9.04 -2.08 -10.05
N LYS A 53 8.66 -0.94 -10.64
CA LYS A 53 9.57 -0.06 -11.38
C LYS A 53 9.60 1.32 -10.73
N ASP A 54 10.61 2.11 -11.04
CA ASP A 54 10.75 3.47 -10.54
C ASP A 54 9.51 4.31 -10.84
N GLY A 55 9.02 4.99 -9.82
CA GLY A 55 7.88 5.89 -9.95
C GLY A 55 6.51 5.26 -9.84
N GLU A 56 6.41 3.95 -9.63
CA GLU A 56 5.11 3.30 -9.47
C GLU A 56 4.44 3.66 -8.15
N THR A 57 3.10 3.61 -8.15
CA THR A 57 2.28 3.71 -6.94
C THR A 57 1.70 2.34 -6.62
N VAL A 58 1.94 1.85 -5.42
CA VAL A 58 1.51 0.52 -5.01
C VAL A 58 0.69 0.56 -3.74
N ALA A 59 -0.25 -0.37 -3.62
CA ALA A 59 -1.06 -0.58 -2.43
C ALA A 59 -0.86 -2.01 -1.94
N ILE A 60 -0.52 -2.15 -0.67
CA ILE A 60 -0.29 -3.45 -0.04
C ILE A 60 -1.37 -3.66 1.02
N ALA A 61 -2.23 -4.66 0.83
CA ALA A 61 -3.32 -4.96 1.75
C ALA A 61 -2.83 -5.86 2.89
N GLY A 62 -1.74 -5.49 3.52
CA GLY A 62 -1.13 -6.25 4.59
C GLY A 62 0.07 -5.52 5.15
N LYS A 63 1.06 -6.29 5.59
CA LYS A 63 2.28 -5.74 6.20
C LYS A 63 3.40 -5.63 5.18
N LEU A 64 4.10 -4.52 5.19
CA LEU A 64 5.35 -4.35 4.47
C LEU A 64 6.50 -4.45 5.45
N LEU A 65 7.37 -5.42 5.24
CA LEU A 65 8.51 -5.71 6.11
C LEU A 65 9.83 -5.32 5.45
N GLY A 66 10.84 -5.06 6.25
CA GLY A 66 12.07 -4.42 5.81
C GLY A 66 13.15 -5.33 5.27
N SER A 67 12.90 -6.61 5.07
CA SER A 67 13.91 -7.54 4.57
C SER A 67 14.20 -7.30 3.09
N GLY A 68 15.46 -7.21 2.72
CA GLY A 68 15.90 -6.91 1.35
C GLY A 68 16.25 -5.45 1.14
N SER A 69 16.40 -5.05 -0.10
CA SER A 69 16.76 -3.68 -0.46
C SER A 69 15.97 -3.18 -1.65
N ILE A 70 15.87 -1.85 -1.76
CA ILE A 70 15.19 -1.20 -2.88
C ILE A 70 16.04 -0.01 -3.34
N GLY A 71 16.20 0.12 -4.65
CA GLY A 71 17.00 1.17 -5.24
C GLY A 71 16.23 2.14 -6.13
N HIS A 72 14.92 2.05 -6.19
CA HIS A 72 14.09 2.96 -6.98
C HIS A 72 12.97 3.55 -6.13
N ARG A 73 12.38 4.62 -6.63
CA ARG A 73 11.34 5.37 -5.91
C ARG A 73 9.99 4.70 -6.08
N LEU A 74 9.23 4.63 -4.99
CA LEU A 74 7.85 4.15 -4.99
C LEU A 74 7.00 5.07 -4.14
N THR A 75 5.73 5.19 -4.50
CA THR A 75 4.71 5.72 -3.61
C THR A 75 3.94 4.52 -3.05
N VAL A 76 3.97 4.33 -1.74
CA VAL A 76 3.49 3.11 -1.10
C VAL A 76 2.40 3.41 -0.10
N TYR A 77 1.29 2.70 -0.24
CA TYR A 77 0.31 2.52 0.82
C TYR A 77 0.39 1.08 1.33
N ALA A 78 0.41 0.89 2.64
CA ALA A 78 0.31 -0.42 3.26
C ALA A 78 -0.56 -0.33 4.49
N LEU A 79 -1.26 -1.42 4.84
CA LEU A 79 -2.06 -1.46 6.06
C LEU A 79 -1.17 -1.27 7.28
N SER A 80 0.01 -1.89 7.28
CA SER A 80 1.02 -1.74 8.32
C SER A 80 2.40 -1.81 7.68
N ILE A 81 3.35 -1.06 8.22
CA ILE A 81 4.71 -1.01 7.68
C ILE A 81 5.70 -1.00 8.84
N SER A 82 6.77 -1.80 8.75
CA SER A 82 7.82 -1.79 9.75
C SER A 82 8.68 -0.52 9.61
N GLU A 83 9.30 -0.11 10.71
CA GLU A 83 10.19 1.04 10.71
C GLU A 83 11.32 0.87 9.69
N GLN A 84 11.91 -0.32 9.62
CA GLN A 84 12.97 -0.62 8.68
C GLN A 84 12.50 -0.47 7.23
N ALA A 85 11.30 -0.96 6.90
CA ALA A 85 10.74 -0.81 5.58
C ALA A 85 10.46 0.65 5.24
N ALA A 86 9.90 1.41 6.17
CA ALA A 86 9.64 2.83 6.00
C ALA A 86 10.93 3.59 5.70
N ASN A 87 11.99 3.32 6.46
CA ASN A 87 13.28 3.96 6.25
C ASN A 87 13.87 3.63 4.88
N LYS A 88 13.80 2.39 4.45
CA LYS A 88 14.33 1.97 3.15
C LYS A 88 13.62 2.64 1.99
N ILE A 89 12.29 2.75 2.06
CA ILE A 89 11.51 3.42 1.01
C ILE A 89 11.85 4.91 0.98
N THR A 90 11.92 5.56 2.13
CA THR A 90 12.24 6.98 2.23
C THR A 90 13.65 7.27 1.73
N GLN A 91 14.62 6.45 2.09
CA GLN A 91 16.01 6.59 1.65
C GLN A 91 16.17 6.40 0.15
N ALA A 92 15.33 5.60 -0.47
CA ALA A 92 15.33 5.43 -1.92
C ALA A 92 14.62 6.57 -2.67
N GLY A 93 14.14 7.59 -1.95
CA GLY A 93 13.44 8.72 -2.53
C GLY A 93 11.94 8.52 -2.70
N GLY A 94 11.42 7.43 -2.15
CA GLY A 94 10.00 7.11 -2.21
C GLY A 94 9.18 7.83 -1.16
N LYS A 95 7.88 7.60 -1.19
CA LYS A 95 6.92 8.21 -0.27
C LYS A 95 5.98 7.16 0.31
N LEU A 96 5.58 7.40 1.55
CA LEU A 96 4.52 6.64 2.21
C LEU A 96 3.28 7.51 2.23
N ILE A 97 2.14 6.96 1.84
CA ILE A 97 0.88 7.70 1.78
C ILE A 97 -0.21 6.97 2.54
N SER A 98 -1.21 7.72 3.01
CA SER A 98 -2.40 7.17 3.65
C SER A 98 -3.41 6.68 2.61
N ALA A 99 -4.42 5.94 3.05
CA ALA A 99 -5.51 5.53 2.18
C ALA A 99 -6.25 6.73 1.60
N ASP A 100 -6.45 7.77 2.39
CA ASP A 100 -7.11 9.01 1.92
C ASP A 100 -6.32 9.67 0.80
N ASP A 101 -5.01 9.79 0.96
CA ASP A 101 -4.15 10.38 -0.06
C ASP A 101 -4.15 9.54 -1.34
N LEU A 102 -4.11 8.23 -1.19
CA LEU A 102 -4.16 7.31 -2.31
C LEU A 102 -5.43 7.53 -3.15
N ILE A 103 -6.57 7.62 -2.49
CA ILE A 103 -7.85 7.81 -3.16
C ILE A 103 -7.96 9.20 -3.79
N GLN A 104 -7.47 10.24 -3.11
CA GLN A 104 -7.49 11.59 -3.65
C GLN A 104 -6.65 11.73 -4.90
N LYS A 105 -5.47 11.11 -4.93
CA LYS A 105 -4.57 11.17 -6.08
C LYS A 105 -5.00 10.26 -7.21
N HIS A 106 -5.65 9.16 -6.90
CA HIS A 106 -6.05 8.15 -7.87
C HIS A 106 -7.51 7.73 -7.68
N PRO A 107 -8.47 8.65 -7.82
CA PRO A 107 -9.87 8.33 -7.48
C PRO A 107 -10.44 7.16 -8.27
N LYS A 108 -9.97 6.95 -9.49
CA LYS A 108 -10.40 5.83 -10.33
C LYS A 108 -9.46 4.63 -10.27
N GLY A 109 -8.42 4.70 -9.44
CA GLY A 109 -7.45 3.63 -9.29
C GLY A 109 -6.43 3.50 -10.41
N ARG A 110 -6.41 4.41 -11.36
CA ARG A 110 -5.43 4.39 -12.46
C ARG A 110 -4.03 4.63 -11.91
N GLY A 111 -3.08 3.82 -12.36
CA GLY A 111 -1.70 3.94 -11.94
C GLY A 111 -1.41 3.34 -10.59
N VAL A 112 -2.40 2.77 -9.92
CA VAL A 112 -2.23 2.08 -8.64
C VAL A 112 -2.20 0.57 -8.89
N ARG A 113 -1.24 -0.09 -8.27
CA ARG A 113 -1.06 -1.53 -8.39
C ARG A 113 -1.18 -2.17 -7.01
N ILE A 114 -1.99 -3.21 -6.91
CA ILE A 114 -2.13 -3.96 -5.66
C ILE A 114 -1.11 -5.08 -5.65
N ILE A 115 -0.29 -5.12 -4.61
CA ILE A 115 0.76 -6.12 -4.41
C ILE A 115 0.37 -7.04 -3.27
N GLY A 116 0.55 -8.33 -3.47
CA GLY A 116 0.30 -9.31 -2.41
C GLY A 116 -0.54 -10.51 -2.83
#